data_fa27b858d5619ba919739b78657e6e46
#
_entry.id   fa27b858d5619ba919739b78657e6e46
#
_cell.length_a   1.000
_cell.length_b   1.000
_cell.length_c   1.000
_cell.angle_alpha   90.00
_cell.angle_beta   90.00
_cell.angle_gamma   90.00
#
_symmetry.space_group_name_H-M   'P 1'
#
loop_
_entity.id
_entity.type
_entity.pdbx_description
1 polymer ?
#
loop_
_entity_poly.entity_id
_entity_poly.type
_entity_poly.pdbx_seq_one_letter_code
_entity_poly.pdbx_strand_id
1 'polypeptide(L)'
;MKRNQKIAFLALGIALYVVLSAFVIIPIINRIKLDLEYIVFGMYLNTFGISGTIVGVLGCVIAELLKGGSLRIAWPIGQAFIGLTLGYLLPKTEKTWMKILYSILAVFIGIALIKTIIEVWMYQFPWALKFASNFTAFVIDAIALVIGILLNKKIRITK
;
A
#
# COMPACT_ATOMS: atom_id res chain seq x y z
N MET A 1 19.27 15.00 1.55
CA MET A 1 19.55 13.85 0.67
C MET A 1 19.67 14.35 -0.78
N LYS A 2 20.73 13.96 -1.51
CA LYS A 2 20.90 14.35 -2.93
C LYS A 2 19.83 13.67 -3.80
N ARG A 3 19.40 14.31 -4.92
CA ARG A 3 18.34 13.80 -5.82
C ARG A 3 18.59 12.36 -6.27
N ASN A 4 19.82 12.04 -6.66
CA ASN A 4 20.16 10.69 -7.13
C ASN A 4 20.02 9.62 -6.02
N GLN A 5 20.36 9.96 -4.79
CA GLN A 5 20.16 9.07 -3.64
C GLN A 5 18.68 8.79 -3.40
N LYS A 6 17.81 9.83 -3.50
CA LYS A 6 16.37 9.65 -3.35
C LYS A 6 15.81 8.70 -4.42
N ILE A 7 16.23 8.86 -5.68
CA ILE A 7 15.81 7.98 -6.78
C ILE A 7 16.25 6.54 -6.52
N ALA A 8 17.50 6.33 -6.11
CA ALA A 8 18.01 4.99 -5.81
C ALA A 8 17.23 4.31 -4.66
N PHE A 9 16.91 5.05 -3.59
CA PHE A 9 16.07 4.52 -2.51
C PHE A 9 14.65 4.20 -2.96
N LEU A 10 14.03 5.03 -3.79
CA LEU A 10 12.69 4.75 -4.32
C LEU A 10 12.71 3.51 -5.22
N ALA A 11 13.72 3.35 -6.07
CA ALA A 11 13.89 2.17 -6.90
C ALA A 11 14.07 0.88 -6.07
N LEU A 12 14.86 0.94 -4.99
CA LEU A 12 14.99 -0.15 -4.03
C LEU A 12 13.64 -0.49 -3.37
N GLY A 13 12.85 0.52 -3.01
CA GLY A 13 11.52 0.35 -2.44
C GLY A 13 10.57 -0.35 -3.41
N ILE A 14 10.58 0.04 -4.69
CA ILE A 14 9.80 -0.62 -5.74
C ILE A 14 10.21 -2.09 -5.87
N ALA A 15 11.52 -2.37 -5.94
CA ALA A 15 12.02 -3.74 -6.03
C ALA A 15 11.59 -4.59 -4.82
N LEU A 16 11.73 -4.08 -3.61
CA LEU A 16 11.27 -4.77 -2.38
C LEU A 16 9.76 -5.02 -2.39
N TYR A 17 8.97 -4.01 -2.77
CA TYR A 17 7.52 -4.15 -2.90
C TYR A 17 7.18 -5.28 -3.87
N VAL A 18 7.78 -5.29 -5.05
CA VAL A 18 7.56 -6.30 -6.10
C VAL A 18 7.93 -7.70 -5.60
N VAL A 19 9.09 -7.85 -4.98
CA VAL A 19 9.54 -9.16 -4.45
C VAL A 19 8.58 -9.68 -3.39
N LEU A 20 8.17 -8.84 -2.43
CA LEU A 20 7.24 -9.25 -1.39
C LEU A 20 5.85 -9.58 -1.96
N SER A 21 5.38 -8.80 -2.92
CA SER A 21 4.06 -8.99 -3.53
C SER A 21 3.98 -10.21 -4.45
N ALA A 22 5.02 -10.45 -5.26
CA ALA A 22 4.99 -11.49 -6.29
C ALA A 22 5.50 -12.84 -5.81
N PHE A 23 6.48 -12.88 -4.91
CA PHE A 23 7.19 -14.10 -4.54
C PHE A 23 6.97 -14.54 -3.08
N VAL A 24 6.55 -13.64 -2.19
CA VAL A 24 6.30 -13.99 -0.78
C VAL A 24 4.79 -14.14 -0.58
N ILE A 25 4.31 -15.39 -0.68
CA ILE A 25 2.90 -15.71 -0.50
C ILE A 25 2.73 -16.42 0.84
N ILE A 26 2.21 -15.73 1.84
CA ILE A 26 1.86 -16.30 3.13
C ILE A 26 0.33 -16.42 3.20
N PRO A 27 -0.24 -17.61 3.00
CA PRO A 27 -1.68 -17.80 3.07
C PRO A 27 -2.17 -17.68 4.51
N ILE A 28 -3.25 -16.91 4.73
CA ILE A 28 -3.88 -16.78 6.04
C ILE A 28 -5.15 -17.65 6.08
N ILE A 29 -6.16 -17.32 5.28
CA ILE A 29 -7.46 -18.02 5.22
C ILE A 29 -8.02 -17.87 3.81
N ASN A 30 -8.60 -18.94 3.24
CA ASN A 30 -9.43 -18.92 2.02
C ASN A 30 -8.88 -18.05 0.86
N ARG A 31 -7.62 -18.24 0.47
CA ARG A 31 -6.92 -17.50 -0.61
C ARG A 31 -6.53 -16.06 -0.25
N ILE A 32 -6.75 -15.62 0.98
CA ILE A 32 -6.26 -14.33 1.46
C ILE A 32 -4.83 -14.54 1.93
N LYS A 33 -3.93 -13.71 1.42
CA LYS A 33 -2.51 -13.72 1.77
C LYS A 33 -2.18 -12.53 2.68
N LEU A 34 -1.08 -12.63 3.40
CA LEU A 34 -0.50 -11.50 4.12
C LEU A 34 0.25 -10.61 3.13
N ASP A 35 -0.20 -9.40 2.98
CA ASP A 35 0.36 -8.43 2.01
C ASP A 35 1.53 -7.65 2.65
N LEU A 36 2.69 -8.32 2.77
CA LEU A 36 3.90 -7.75 3.40
C LEU A 36 4.44 -6.51 2.66
N GLU A 37 4.13 -6.37 1.38
CA GLU A 37 4.47 -5.20 0.57
C GLU A 37 3.94 -3.88 1.13
N TYR A 38 2.83 -3.92 1.89
CA TYR A 38 2.29 -2.73 2.55
C TYR A 38 3.17 -2.23 3.70
N ILE A 39 3.98 -3.10 4.32
CA ILE A 39 5.00 -2.69 5.29
C ILE A 39 6.01 -1.77 4.61
N VAL A 40 6.53 -2.19 3.46
CA VAL A 40 7.46 -1.37 2.66
C VAL A 40 6.79 -0.07 2.24
N PHE A 41 5.55 -0.13 1.75
CA PHE A 41 4.80 1.04 1.32
C PHE A 41 4.65 2.06 2.47
N GLY A 42 4.23 1.61 3.66
CA GLY A 42 4.11 2.46 4.85
C GLY A 42 5.43 3.12 5.27
N MET A 43 6.53 2.37 5.25
CA MET A 43 7.86 2.90 5.54
C MET A 43 8.25 4.02 4.57
N TYR A 44 8.01 3.83 3.27
CA TYR A 44 8.36 4.79 2.25
C TYR A 44 7.48 6.03 2.26
N LEU A 45 6.18 5.89 2.52
CA LEU A 45 5.28 7.03 2.71
C LEU A 45 5.68 7.90 3.89
N ASN A 46 6.03 7.28 5.02
CA ASN A 46 6.46 8.02 6.21
C ASN A 46 7.85 8.68 6.05
N THR A 47 8.71 8.14 5.17
CA THR A 47 10.06 8.68 4.92
C THR A 47 10.08 9.74 3.83
N PHE A 48 9.41 9.48 2.72
CA PHE A 48 9.52 10.27 1.48
C PHE A 48 8.25 11.06 1.15
N GLY A 49 7.22 10.95 1.98
CA GLY A 49 5.94 11.61 1.76
C GLY A 49 5.32 11.23 0.43
N ILE A 50 4.80 12.21 -0.31
CA ILE A 50 4.13 11.99 -1.62
C ILE A 50 5.01 11.22 -2.62
N SER A 51 6.34 11.40 -2.58
CA SER A 51 7.24 10.63 -3.46
C SER A 51 7.21 9.12 -3.16
N GLY A 52 6.87 8.73 -1.94
CA GLY A 52 6.69 7.33 -1.55
C GLY A 52 5.51 6.65 -2.26
N THR A 53 4.55 7.42 -2.79
CA THR A 53 3.42 6.91 -3.58
C THR A 53 3.90 6.09 -4.78
N ILE A 54 5.01 6.50 -5.39
CA ILE A 54 5.60 5.81 -6.55
C ILE A 54 5.92 4.35 -6.21
N VAL A 55 6.37 4.07 -4.98
CA VAL A 55 6.70 2.71 -4.54
C VAL A 55 5.46 1.81 -4.54
N GLY A 56 4.34 2.28 -3.99
CA GLY A 56 3.09 1.52 -4.00
C GLY A 56 2.52 1.34 -5.41
N VAL A 57 2.43 2.43 -6.18
CA VAL A 57 1.78 2.39 -7.51
C VAL A 57 2.61 1.57 -8.51
N LEU A 58 3.89 1.92 -8.71
CA LEU A 58 4.73 1.19 -9.67
C LEU A 58 5.03 -0.23 -9.19
N GLY A 59 5.25 -0.41 -7.88
CA GLY A 59 5.44 -1.73 -7.29
C GLY A 59 4.24 -2.64 -7.54
N CYS A 60 3.01 -2.12 -7.33
CA CYS A 60 1.77 -2.83 -7.60
C CYS A 60 1.63 -3.19 -9.08
N VAL A 61 1.82 -2.23 -10.00
CA VAL A 61 1.74 -2.48 -11.45
C VAL A 61 2.70 -3.58 -11.90
N ILE A 62 3.97 -3.48 -11.50
CA ILE A 62 4.98 -4.47 -11.87
C ILE A 62 4.65 -5.84 -11.28
N ALA A 63 4.25 -5.90 -9.99
CA ALA A 63 3.89 -7.14 -9.33
C ALA A 63 2.68 -7.82 -9.99
N GLU A 64 1.64 -7.07 -10.36
CA GLU A 64 0.48 -7.63 -11.07
C GLU A 64 0.83 -8.17 -12.45
N LEU A 65 1.68 -7.49 -13.21
CA LEU A 65 2.18 -7.97 -14.50
C LEU A 65 2.98 -9.27 -14.37
N LEU A 66 3.80 -9.40 -13.31
CA LEU A 66 4.57 -10.61 -13.06
C LEU A 66 3.72 -11.82 -12.64
N LYS A 67 2.59 -11.58 -11.97
CA LYS A 67 1.70 -12.64 -11.46
C LYS A 67 0.81 -13.32 -12.52
N GLY A 68 0.70 -12.82 -13.70
CA GLY A 68 -0.13 -13.50 -14.70
C GLY A 68 -0.75 -12.62 -15.76
N GLY A 69 -0.20 -11.47 -16.00
CA GLY A 69 -0.34 -10.74 -17.26
C GLY A 69 -1.56 -9.86 -17.44
N SER A 70 -2.56 -9.84 -16.56
CA SER A 70 -3.64 -8.86 -16.65
C SER A 70 -3.52 -7.81 -15.57
N LEU A 71 -3.26 -6.56 -15.97
CA LEU A 71 -3.23 -5.43 -15.05
C LEU A 71 -4.63 -5.17 -14.49
N ARG A 72 -4.81 -5.43 -13.21
CA ARG A 72 -6.02 -5.08 -12.48
C ARG A 72 -5.95 -3.62 -12.06
N ILE A 73 -6.40 -2.72 -12.92
CA ILE A 73 -6.28 -1.25 -12.73
C ILE A 73 -6.83 -0.78 -11.38
N ALA A 74 -7.80 -1.46 -10.81
CA ALA A 74 -8.41 -1.11 -9.53
C ALA A 74 -7.38 -1.08 -8.36
N TRP A 75 -6.39 -1.98 -8.36
CA TRP A 75 -5.34 -2.01 -7.34
C TRP A 75 -4.41 -0.78 -7.40
N PRO A 76 -3.76 -0.46 -8.54
CA PRO A 76 -2.92 0.74 -8.64
C PRO A 76 -3.65 2.03 -8.32
N ILE A 77 -4.94 2.17 -8.68
CA ILE A 77 -5.74 3.36 -8.36
C ILE A 77 -5.95 3.46 -6.84
N GLY A 78 -6.31 2.35 -6.18
CA GLY A 78 -6.41 2.31 -4.72
C GLY A 78 -5.09 2.68 -4.04
N GLN A 79 -3.96 2.15 -4.53
CA GLN A 79 -2.61 2.49 -4.04
C GLN A 79 -2.27 3.97 -4.25
N ALA A 80 -2.63 4.54 -5.40
CA ALA A 80 -2.41 5.95 -5.68
C ALA A 80 -3.16 6.84 -4.68
N PHE A 81 -4.43 6.54 -4.42
CA PHE A 81 -5.21 7.26 -3.43
C PHE A 81 -4.59 7.19 -2.02
N ILE A 82 -4.26 5.98 -1.55
CA ILE A 82 -3.61 5.77 -0.26
C ILE A 82 -2.30 6.55 -0.19
N GLY A 83 -1.48 6.41 -1.22
CA GLY A 83 -0.16 7.04 -1.29
C GLY A 83 -0.20 8.55 -1.29
N LEU A 84 -1.06 9.16 -2.09
CA LEU A 84 -1.22 10.62 -2.16
C LEU A 84 -1.75 11.17 -0.84
N THR A 85 -2.79 10.54 -0.27
CA THR A 85 -3.40 10.97 0.98
C THR A 85 -2.41 10.88 2.13
N LEU A 86 -1.80 9.71 2.34
CA LEU A 86 -0.85 9.51 3.44
C LEU A 86 0.48 10.22 3.21
N GLY A 87 0.95 10.25 1.96
CA GLY A 87 2.17 10.98 1.60
C GLY A 87 2.08 12.48 1.90
N TYR A 88 0.87 13.05 1.85
CA TYR A 88 0.61 14.42 2.24
C TYR A 88 0.42 14.59 3.75
N LEU A 89 -0.31 13.69 4.40
CA LEU A 89 -0.69 13.81 5.81
C LEU A 89 0.41 13.39 6.80
N LEU A 90 1.12 12.28 6.53
CA LEU A 90 2.09 11.72 7.46
C LEU A 90 3.23 12.67 7.83
N PRO A 91 3.84 13.42 6.87
CA PRO A 91 4.92 14.36 7.19
C PRO A 91 4.47 15.53 8.09
N LYS A 92 3.18 15.90 8.01
CA LYS A 92 2.58 17.00 8.78
C LYS A 92 2.05 16.57 10.15
N THR A 93 2.03 15.27 10.42
CA THR A 93 1.43 14.70 11.63
C THR A 93 2.52 14.20 12.55
N GLU A 94 2.63 14.79 13.75
CA GLU A 94 3.61 14.36 14.76
C GLU A 94 3.07 13.23 15.64
N LYS A 95 1.78 13.29 16.00
CA LYS A 95 1.13 12.34 16.91
C LYS A 95 0.98 10.96 16.25
N THR A 96 1.54 9.94 16.88
CA THR A 96 1.53 8.56 16.36
C THR A 96 0.11 8.01 16.18
N TRP A 97 -0.79 8.27 17.12
CA TRP A 97 -2.17 7.80 17.01
C TRP A 97 -2.92 8.39 15.81
N MET A 98 -2.65 9.65 15.47
CA MET A 98 -3.22 10.29 14.27
C MET A 98 -2.68 9.66 12.99
N LYS A 99 -1.37 9.31 12.96
CA LYS A 99 -0.80 8.58 11.81
C LYS A 99 -1.49 7.24 11.61
N ILE A 100 -1.76 6.51 12.69
CA ILE A 100 -2.48 5.23 12.66
C ILE A 100 -3.91 5.45 12.15
N LEU A 101 -4.63 6.43 12.69
CA LEU A 101 -6.00 6.74 12.28
C LEU A 101 -6.09 7.10 10.80
N TYR A 102 -5.23 8.01 10.31
CA TYR A 102 -5.19 8.39 8.90
C TYR A 102 -4.84 7.20 8.00
N SER A 103 -3.96 6.31 8.45
CA SER A 103 -3.59 5.11 7.69
C SER A 103 -4.78 4.16 7.54
N ILE A 104 -5.50 3.88 8.63
CA ILE A 104 -6.69 3.03 8.60
C ILE A 104 -7.75 3.64 7.67
N LEU A 105 -8.03 4.94 7.79
CA LEU A 105 -9.02 5.61 6.95
C LEU A 105 -8.62 5.64 5.47
N ALA A 106 -7.35 5.92 5.16
CA ALA A 106 -6.88 5.97 3.79
C ALA A 106 -6.91 4.58 3.12
N VAL A 107 -6.52 3.52 3.84
CA VAL A 107 -6.60 2.15 3.33
C VAL A 107 -8.05 1.71 3.18
N PHE A 108 -8.93 2.04 4.13
CA PHE A 108 -10.36 1.76 4.02
C PHE A 108 -10.96 2.39 2.76
N ILE A 109 -10.75 3.69 2.55
CA ILE A 109 -11.28 4.39 1.38
C ILE A 109 -10.64 3.83 0.09
N GLY A 110 -9.33 3.61 0.06
CA GLY A 110 -8.62 3.14 -1.14
C GLY A 110 -8.98 1.71 -1.53
N ILE A 111 -9.04 0.78 -0.57
CA ILE A 111 -9.24 -0.64 -0.86
C ILE A 111 -10.71 -1.04 -0.72
N ALA A 112 -11.38 -0.73 0.39
CA ALA A 112 -12.75 -1.18 0.60
C ALA A 112 -13.77 -0.40 -0.24
N LEU A 113 -13.53 0.87 -0.55
CA LEU A 113 -14.46 1.69 -1.34
C LEU A 113 -14.00 1.86 -2.79
N ILE A 114 -12.92 2.59 -3.04
CA ILE A 114 -12.50 2.96 -4.42
C ILE A 114 -12.25 1.72 -5.26
N LYS A 115 -11.44 0.79 -4.77
CA LYS A 115 -11.16 -0.46 -5.49
C LYS A 115 -12.44 -1.26 -5.74
N THR A 116 -13.34 -1.38 -4.74
CA THR A 116 -14.62 -2.09 -4.90
C THR A 116 -15.48 -1.45 -5.98
N ILE A 117 -15.63 -0.12 -5.95
CA ILE A 117 -16.41 0.62 -6.96
C ILE A 117 -15.87 0.34 -8.37
N ILE A 118 -14.55 0.42 -8.55
CA ILE A 118 -13.92 0.18 -9.84
C ILE A 118 -14.12 -1.28 -10.28
N GLU A 119 -13.93 -2.27 -9.39
CA GLU A 119 -14.11 -3.68 -9.72
C GLU A 119 -15.55 -4.02 -10.07
N VAL A 120 -16.52 -3.48 -9.36
CA VAL A 120 -17.95 -3.68 -9.66
C VAL A 120 -18.31 -3.03 -11.01
N TRP A 121 -17.84 -1.80 -11.24
CA TRP A 121 -18.17 -1.07 -12.47
C TRP A 121 -17.49 -1.66 -13.71
N MET A 122 -16.19 -1.99 -13.63
CA MET A 122 -15.44 -2.47 -14.78
C MET A 122 -15.63 -3.96 -15.08
N TYR A 123 -15.77 -4.79 -14.03
CA TYR A 123 -15.79 -6.25 -14.18
C TYR A 123 -17.15 -6.88 -13.87
N GLN A 124 -18.17 -6.04 -13.57
CA GLN A 124 -19.56 -6.47 -13.31
C GLN A 124 -19.67 -7.50 -12.18
N PHE A 125 -18.80 -7.42 -11.18
CA PHE A 125 -18.87 -8.29 -10.02
C PHE A 125 -20.01 -7.90 -9.07
N PRO A 126 -20.65 -8.86 -8.37
CA PRO A 126 -21.63 -8.57 -7.35
C PRO A 126 -21.03 -7.72 -6.22
N TRP A 127 -21.69 -6.59 -5.90
CA TRP A 127 -21.20 -5.63 -4.90
C TRP A 127 -20.89 -6.28 -3.55
N ALA A 128 -21.83 -7.06 -3.00
CA ALA A 128 -21.68 -7.66 -1.66
C ALA A 128 -20.46 -8.59 -1.57
N LEU A 129 -20.23 -9.40 -2.59
CA LEU A 129 -19.08 -10.33 -2.62
C LEU A 129 -17.76 -9.57 -2.73
N LYS A 130 -17.70 -8.54 -3.57
CA LYS A 130 -16.49 -7.74 -3.74
C LYS A 130 -16.20 -6.87 -2.53
N PHE A 131 -17.22 -6.24 -1.95
CA PHE A 131 -17.04 -5.46 -0.73
C PHE A 131 -16.53 -6.34 0.42
N ALA A 132 -17.10 -7.51 0.65
CA ALA A 132 -16.65 -8.44 1.69
C ALA A 132 -15.19 -8.88 1.48
N SER A 133 -14.82 -9.23 0.24
CA SER A 133 -13.44 -9.62 -0.10
C SER A 133 -12.46 -8.47 0.12
N ASN A 134 -12.79 -7.27 -0.37
CA ASN A 134 -11.94 -6.10 -0.25
C ASN A 134 -11.88 -5.53 1.17
N PHE A 135 -12.96 -5.71 1.96
CA PHE A 135 -12.95 -5.37 3.38
C PHE A 135 -11.99 -6.26 4.17
N THR A 136 -11.92 -7.55 3.83
CA THR A 136 -10.94 -8.45 4.46
C THR A 136 -9.51 -8.07 4.06
N ALA A 137 -9.27 -7.75 2.78
CA ALA A 137 -7.98 -7.24 2.32
C ALA A 137 -7.61 -5.94 3.04
N PHE A 138 -8.55 -4.99 3.17
CA PHE A 138 -8.36 -3.75 3.91
C PHE A 138 -7.81 -3.98 5.32
N VAL A 139 -8.38 -4.92 6.08
CA VAL A 139 -7.94 -5.19 7.47
C VAL A 139 -6.46 -5.62 7.50
N ILE A 140 -6.06 -6.51 6.60
CA ILE A 140 -4.69 -7.03 6.51
C ILE A 140 -3.73 -5.92 6.06
N ASP A 141 -4.09 -5.21 5.01
CA ASP A 141 -3.30 -4.13 4.41
C ASP A 141 -3.10 -2.96 5.38
N ALA A 142 -4.15 -2.60 6.13
CA ALA A 142 -4.06 -1.55 7.13
C ALA A 142 -3.09 -1.91 8.26
N ILE A 143 -3.15 -3.15 8.76
CA ILE A 143 -2.22 -3.64 9.80
C ILE A 143 -0.78 -3.60 9.27
N ALA A 144 -0.53 -4.16 8.09
CA ALA A 144 0.79 -4.20 7.48
C ALA A 144 1.35 -2.78 7.25
N LEU A 145 0.53 -1.86 6.72
CA LEU A 145 0.93 -0.48 6.46
C LEU A 145 1.25 0.28 7.75
N VAL A 146 0.43 0.11 8.81
CA VAL A 146 0.67 0.72 10.13
C VAL A 146 1.98 0.20 10.72
N ILE A 147 2.25 -1.10 10.64
CA ILE A 147 3.53 -1.68 11.07
C ILE A 147 4.69 -0.99 10.34
N GLY A 148 4.60 -0.82 9.02
CA GLY A 148 5.63 -0.12 8.25
C GLY A 148 5.88 1.31 8.70
N ILE A 149 4.82 2.07 9.01
CA ILE A 149 4.93 3.44 9.53
C ILE A 149 5.61 3.47 10.91
N LEU A 150 5.27 2.53 11.78
CA LEU A 150 5.83 2.45 13.15
C LEU A 150 7.30 2.00 13.15
N LEU A 151 7.68 1.04 12.30
CA LEU A 151 9.06 0.59 12.16
C LEU A 151 9.98 1.74 11.76
N ASN A 152 9.54 2.61 10.87
CA ASN A 152 10.34 3.74 10.42
C ASN A 152 10.62 4.77 11.53
N LYS A 153 9.73 4.90 12.52
CA LYS A 153 9.98 5.76 13.70
C LYS A 153 11.20 5.29 14.49
N LYS A 154 11.37 3.97 14.60
CA LYS A 154 12.48 3.34 15.34
C LYS A 154 13.83 3.57 14.64
N ILE A 155 13.85 3.57 13.31
CA ILE A 155 15.06 3.78 12.50
C ILE A 155 15.54 5.25 12.55
N ARG A 156 14.61 6.22 12.67
CA ARG A 156 14.95 7.66 12.78
C ARG A 156 15.56 8.06 14.11
N ILE A 157 15.33 7.31 15.18
CA ILE A 157 15.85 7.63 16.53
C ILE A 157 17.33 7.25 16.67
N THR A 158 17.88 6.45 15.75
CA THR A 158 19.27 6.00 15.75
C THR A 158 20.21 6.88 14.91
N LYS A 159 19.78 8.08 14.51
CA LYS A 159 20.61 9.13 13.91
C LYS A 159 20.71 10.32 14.86
#